data_a3fa3ee4683ebb6607c8e6afe8e4a030
#
_entry.id   a3fa3ee4683ebb6607c8e6afe8e4a030
#
_cell.length_a   1.000
_cell.length_b   1.000
_cell.length_c   1.000
_cell.angle_alpha   90.00
_cell.angle_beta   90.00
_cell.angle_gamma   90.00
#
_symmetry.space_group_name_H-M   'P 1'
#
loop_
_entity.id
_entity.type
_entity.pdbx_description
1 polymer ?
#
loop_
_entity_poly.entity_id
_entity_poly.type
_entity_poly.pdbx_seq_one_letter_code
_entity_poly.pdbx_strand_id
1 'polypeptide(L)' 'MYVILVYDISGEQGGEKVLNKVFKICKKYLTHIQNSVFEGELSEVQILKLNKELNEWIR' A
#
# COMPACT_ATOMS: atom_id res chain seq x y z
N MET A 1 -3.88 2.11 15.85
CA MET A 1 -4.49 3.12 14.96
C MET A 1 -5.19 2.46 13.80
N TYR A 2 -6.40 2.88 13.55
CA TYR A 2 -7.13 2.40 12.37
C TYR A 2 -6.70 3.20 11.15
N VAL A 3 -6.30 2.50 10.11
CA VAL A 3 -5.73 3.11 8.90
C VAL A 3 -6.59 2.75 7.69
N ILE A 4 -6.87 3.74 6.87
CA ILE A 4 -7.46 3.54 5.55
C ILE A 4 -6.45 4.05 4.54
N LEU A 5 -6.04 3.18 3.64
CA LEU A 5 -5.07 3.53 2.61
C LEU A 5 -5.72 3.42 1.24
N VAL A 6 -5.59 4.49 0.46
CA VAL A 6 -6.08 4.53 -0.91
C VAL A 6 -4.91 4.99 -1.79
N TYR A 7 -4.70 4.29 -2.89
CA TYR A 7 -3.68 4.73 -3.84
C TYR A 7 -4.23 4.73 -5.25
N ASP A 8 -3.62 5.56 -6.08
CA ASP A 8 -3.95 5.65 -7.50
C ASP A 8 -2.64 5.71 -8.26
N ILE A 9 -2.32 4.61 -8.94
CA ILE A 9 -1.10 4.52 -9.74
C ILE A 9 -1.51 4.31 -11.20
N SER A 10 -1.11 5.22 -12.07
CA SER A 10 -1.40 5.08 -13.49
C SER A 10 -0.63 3.89 -14.06
N GLY A 11 -1.21 3.21 -15.02
CA GLY A 11 -0.57 2.09 -15.70
C GLY A 11 0.56 2.49 -16.63
N GLU A 12 0.86 3.76 -16.73
CA GLU A 12 1.96 4.28 -17.50
C GLU A 12 3.25 4.16 -16.72
N GLN A 13 4.39 4.15 -17.38
CA GLN A 13 5.70 4.07 -16.73
C GLN A 13 5.92 2.80 -15.90
N GLY A 14 5.54 1.64 -16.44
CA GLY A 14 5.77 0.38 -15.75
C GLY A 14 4.89 0.19 -14.54
N GLY A 15 3.76 0.87 -14.49
CA GLY A 15 2.88 0.87 -13.36
C GLY A 15 2.37 -0.50 -12.94
N GLU A 16 2.28 -1.45 -13.88
CA GLU A 16 1.80 -2.79 -13.55
C GLU A 16 2.69 -3.48 -12.53
N LYS A 17 4.00 -3.40 -12.71
CA LYS A 17 4.95 -3.99 -11.76
C LYS A 17 4.87 -3.29 -10.41
N VAL A 18 4.80 -1.97 -10.44
CA VAL A 18 4.69 -1.17 -9.22
C VAL A 18 3.38 -1.48 -8.50
N LEU A 19 2.27 -1.54 -9.25
CA LEU A 19 0.97 -1.89 -8.70
C LEU A 19 1.00 -3.24 -7.98
N ASN A 20 1.61 -4.25 -8.61
CA ASN A 20 1.70 -5.57 -8.00
C ASN A 20 2.49 -5.56 -6.70
N LYS A 21 3.59 -4.81 -6.67
CA LYS A 21 4.41 -4.70 -5.45
C LYS A 21 3.69 -3.93 -4.35
N VAL A 22 3.06 -2.82 -4.71
CA VAL A 22 2.29 -2.02 -3.75
C VAL A 22 1.13 -2.83 -3.20
N PHE A 23 0.42 -3.57 -4.05
CA PHE A 23 -0.66 -4.43 -3.63
C PHE A 23 -0.19 -5.47 -2.60
N LYS A 24 0.93 -6.13 -2.88
CA LYS A 24 1.49 -7.14 -1.98
C LYS A 24 1.90 -6.53 -0.63
N ILE A 25 2.51 -5.35 -0.66
CA ILE A 25 2.92 -4.65 0.55
C ILE A 25 1.70 -4.28 1.38
N CYS A 26 0.70 -3.68 0.75
CA CYS A 26 -0.52 -3.29 1.45
C CYS A 26 -1.25 -4.50 2.03
N LYS A 27 -1.33 -5.58 1.27
CA LYS A 27 -2.01 -6.79 1.72
C LYS A 27 -1.28 -7.47 2.88
N LYS A 28 0.02 -7.25 2.99
CA LYS A 28 0.81 -7.78 4.11
C LYS A 28 0.44 -7.13 5.43
N TYR A 29 0.08 -5.87 5.42
CA TYR A 29 -0.24 -5.09 6.62
C TYR A 29 -1.72 -4.84 6.81
N LEU A 30 -2.47 -4.76 5.73
CA LEU A 30 -3.86 -4.32 5.73
C LEU A 30 -4.76 -5.31 5.03
N THR A 31 -6.07 -5.09 5.14
CA THR A 31 -7.08 -5.91 4.47
C THR A 31 -7.52 -5.19 3.20
N HIS A 32 -7.50 -5.90 2.08
CA HIS A 32 -7.97 -5.37 0.80
C HIS A 32 -9.50 -5.31 0.80
N ILE A 33 -10.05 -4.12 0.54
CA ILE A 33 -11.49 -3.90 0.52
C ILE A 33 -12.01 -3.98 -0.90
N GLN A 34 -11.52 -3.08 -1.75
CA GLN A 34 -11.89 -3.05 -3.16
C GLN A 34 -10.87 -2.19 -3.92
N ASN A 35 -10.67 -2.51 -5.18
CA ASN A 35 -9.78 -1.73 -6.04
C ASN A 35 -8.46 -1.41 -5.33
N SER A 36 -8.19 -0.15 -5.09
CA SER A 36 -6.95 0.32 -4.45
C SER A 36 -7.18 0.77 -3.01
N VAL A 37 -8.20 0.22 -2.35
CA VAL A 37 -8.56 0.60 -0.98
C VAL A 37 -8.22 -0.53 -0.02
N PHE A 38 -7.47 -0.19 1.02
CA PHE A 38 -7.09 -1.10 2.08
C PHE A 38 -7.40 -0.49 3.44
N GLU A 39 -7.69 -1.32 4.41
CA GLU A 39 -7.93 -0.85 5.78
C GLU A 39 -7.39 -1.84 6.80
N GLY A 40 -7.16 -1.36 8.00
CA GLY A 40 -6.73 -2.23 9.08
C GLY A 40 -6.26 -1.47 10.31
N GLU A 41 -6.03 -2.21 11.36
CA GLU A 41 -5.51 -1.67 12.60
C GLU A 41 -4.01 -1.87 12.63
N LEU A 42 -3.25 -0.79 12.74
CA LEU A 42 -1.79 -0.83 12.74
C LEU A 42 -1.23 -0.07 13.95
N SER A 43 -0.12 -0.57 14.49
CA SER A 43 0.67 0.18 15.46
C SER A 43 1.48 1.25 14.74
N GLU A 44 2.02 2.19 15.50
CA GLU A 44 2.89 3.22 14.92
C GLU A 44 4.09 2.62 14.21
N VAL A 45 4.68 1.57 14.78
CA VAL A 45 5.82 0.89 14.17
C VAL A 45 5.43 0.26 12.85
N GLN A 46 4.27 -0.37 12.80
CA GLN A 46 3.78 -0.98 11.56
C GLN A 46 3.52 0.06 10.48
N ILE A 47 2.98 1.22 10.86
CA ILE A 47 2.75 2.32 9.92
C ILE A 47 4.07 2.81 9.34
N LEU A 48 5.10 2.95 10.19
CA LEU A 48 6.42 3.37 9.72
C LEU A 48 7.02 2.35 8.76
N LYS A 49 6.88 1.07 9.07
CA LYS A 49 7.37 0.01 8.18
C LYS A 49 6.64 0.00 6.86
N LEU A 50 5.32 0.15 6.89
CA LEU A 50 4.50 0.21 5.69
C LEU A 50 4.93 1.37 4.80
N ASN A 51 5.07 2.56 5.39
CA ASN A 51 5.49 3.74 4.66
C ASN A 51 6.87 3.56 4.04
N LYS A 52 7.79 2.96 4.77
CA LYS A 52 9.14 2.72 4.26
C LYS A 52 9.12 1.78 3.05
N GLU A 53 8.36 0.70 3.12
CA GLU A 53 8.27 -0.23 2.01
C GLU A 53 7.60 0.41 0.80
N LEU A 54 6.53 1.18 1.02
CA LEU A 54 5.85 1.87 -0.08
C LEU A 54 6.74 2.89 -0.75
N ASN A 55 7.54 3.62 0.01
CA ASN A 55 8.43 4.65 -0.53
C ASN A 55 9.51 4.08 -1.44
N GLU A 56 9.80 2.80 -1.35
CA GLU A 56 10.74 2.14 -2.27
C GLU A 56 10.14 2.01 -3.68
N TRP A 57 8.84 2.02 -3.80
CA TRP A 57 8.13 1.81 -5.06
C TRP A 57 7.38 3.04 -5.55
N ILE A 58 6.92 3.88 -4.62
CA ILE A 58 6.15 5.09 -4.93
C ILE A 58 6.98 6.30 -4.52
N ARG A 59 7.22 7.19 -5.45
CA ARG A 59 7.97 8.42 -5.18
C ARG A 59 7.16 9.66 -5.50
#